data_e2d8ced83dcfe2f03e15897c8b9fce12
#
_entry.id   e2d8ced83dcfe2f03e15897c8b9fce12
#
_cell.length_a   1.000
_cell.length_b   1.000
_cell.length_c   1.000
_cell.angle_alpha   90.00
_cell.angle_beta   90.00
_cell.angle_gamma   90.00
#
_symmetry.space_group_name_H-M   'P 1'
#
loop_
_entity.id
_entity.type
_entity.pdbx_description
1 polymer ?
#
loop_
_entity_poly.entity_id
_entity_poly.type
_entity_poly.pdbx_seq_one_letter_code
_entity_poly.pdbx_strand_id
1 'polypeptide(L)'
;MDEKITSRENAKIKYACRLSSGAAFRRSEGRFLAEGRKLCPELARGAQLETLFYTESAMAKCPELADLPGEHYLVEDHVADKLADVGTHQGVFGVFRTPVHGLDEVKTGGRYLALERVQDPGNVGTLLRSAAAFGFDGVILSDGCASVWAPKTLRASMGAAVRIPVIEAGAMPDAITQLRAKGITCLAAALYKSQPLSAAQAGYPGGVCVVIGSEGQGLTDETIAACTSTVRIPMTDRVESLNAGIAGSILLWHFREEGL
;
A
#
# COMPACT_ATOMS: atom_id res chain seq x y z
N MET A 1 20.48 -28.16 5.60
CA MET A 1 21.12 -27.50 4.44
C MET A 1 20.00 -27.15 3.48
N ASP A 2 19.85 -25.90 3.15
CA ASP A 2 18.75 -25.44 2.28
C ASP A 2 18.94 -25.99 0.86
N GLU A 3 17.83 -26.31 0.19
CA GLU A 3 17.87 -26.79 -1.20
C GLU A 3 18.41 -25.69 -2.12
N LYS A 4 19.38 -26.04 -2.98
CA LYS A 4 19.96 -25.12 -3.95
C LYS A 4 19.26 -25.19 -5.30
N ILE A 5 18.76 -24.06 -5.79
CA ILE A 5 18.12 -23.90 -7.12
C ILE A 5 19.12 -23.24 -8.07
N THR A 6 19.51 -23.99 -9.11
CA THR A 6 20.49 -23.57 -10.12
C THR A 6 19.83 -23.28 -11.49
N SER A 7 18.55 -23.59 -11.66
CA SER A 7 17.86 -23.44 -12.95
C SER A 7 16.82 -22.32 -12.92
N ARG A 8 16.90 -21.42 -13.91
CA ARG A 8 15.86 -20.41 -14.18
C ARG A 8 14.50 -21.02 -14.53
N GLU A 9 14.49 -22.29 -14.97
CA GLU A 9 13.29 -23.02 -15.40
C GLU A 9 12.62 -23.79 -14.25
N ASN A 10 13.18 -23.71 -13.03
CA ASN A 10 12.58 -24.32 -11.84
C ASN A 10 11.15 -23.78 -11.63
N ALA A 11 10.22 -24.67 -11.26
CA ALA A 11 8.80 -24.33 -11.12
C ALA A 11 8.54 -23.24 -10.06
N LYS A 12 9.28 -23.26 -8.94
CA LYS A 12 9.18 -22.24 -7.88
C LYS A 12 9.63 -20.85 -8.38
N ILE A 13 10.68 -20.80 -9.20
CA ILE A 13 11.18 -19.55 -9.81
C ILE A 13 10.17 -18.99 -10.80
N LYS A 14 9.63 -19.83 -11.69
CA LYS A 14 8.57 -19.42 -12.64
C LYS A 14 7.34 -18.90 -11.91
N TYR A 15 6.94 -19.55 -10.84
CA TYR A 15 5.82 -19.12 -10.00
C TYR A 15 6.08 -17.74 -9.39
N ALA A 16 7.23 -17.54 -8.75
CA ALA A 16 7.62 -16.26 -8.16
C ALA A 16 7.69 -15.12 -9.21
N CYS A 17 8.23 -15.37 -10.41
CA CYS A 17 8.23 -14.40 -11.50
C CYS A 17 6.82 -13.99 -11.94
N ARG A 18 5.86 -14.94 -11.96
CA ARG A 18 4.45 -14.64 -12.28
C ARG A 18 3.80 -13.78 -11.20
N LEU A 19 4.16 -13.96 -9.92
CA LEU A 19 3.73 -13.08 -8.83
C LEU A 19 4.30 -11.67 -8.98
N SER A 20 5.55 -11.52 -9.45
CA SER A 20 6.15 -10.22 -9.69
C SER A 20 5.38 -9.42 -10.75
N SER A 21 5.15 -10.01 -11.92
CA SER A 21 4.61 -9.31 -13.09
C SER A 21 3.08 -9.26 -13.19
N GLY A 22 2.37 -10.26 -12.61
CA GLY A 22 0.94 -10.48 -12.87
C GLY A 22 0.01 -10.02 -11.74
N ALA A 23 -0.67 -8.87 -11.87
CA ALA A 23 -1.63 -8.42 -10.85
C ALA A 23 -2.80 -9.39 -10.68
N ALA A 24 -3.39 -9.88 -11.78
CA ALA A 24 -4.46 -10.88 -11.74
C ALA A 24 -4.00 -12.19 -11.09
N PHE A 25 -2.76 -12.61 -11.40
CA PHE A 25 -2.18 -13.82 -10.82
C PHE A 25 -1.94 -13.66 -9.32
N ARG A 26 -1.40 -12.52 -8.85
CA ARG A 26 -1.29 -12.25 -7.40
C ARG A 26 -2.64 -12.36 -6.69
N ARG A 27 -3.67 -11.77 -7.30
CA ARG A 27 -5.02 -11.80 -6.72
C ARG A 27 -5.62 -13.21 -6.66
N SER A 28 -5.49 -14.00 -7.74
CA SER A 28 -5.99 -15.38 -7.76
C SER A 28 -5.26 -16.31 -6.80
N GLU A 29 -3.95 -16.09 -6.60
CA GLU A 29 -3.13 -16.90 -5.70
C GLU A 29 -3.21 -16.45 -4.23
N GLY A 30 -3.68 -15.22 -3.98
CA GLY A 30 -3.62 -14.61 -2.65
C GLY A 30 -2.18 -14.49 -2.13
N ARG A 31 -1.23 -14.23 -3.03
CA ARG A 31 0.20 -14.16 -2.73
C ARG A 31 0.89 -13.05 -3.50
N PHE A 32 2.03 -12.60 -2.99
CA PHE A 32 2.87 -11.63 -3.66
C PHE A 32 4.36 -11.95 -3.50
N LEU A 33 5.17 -11.43 -4.41
CA LEU A 33 6.62 -11.47 -4.32
C LEU A 33 7.14 -10.11 -3.86
N ALA A 34 8.04 -10.10 -2.89
CA ALA A 34 8.79 -8.92 -2.49
C ALA A 34 10.29 -9.15 -2.65
N GLU A 35 11.02 -8.09 -2.96
CA GLU A 35 12.47 -8.10 -3.11
C GLU A 35 13.11 -7.14 -2.11
N GLY A 36 14.16 -7.59 -1.43
CA GLY A 36 15.03 -6.73 -0.64
C GLY A 36 15.40 -7.29 0.72
N ARG A 37 16.68 -7.11 1.09
CA ARG A 37 17.25 -7.58 2.36
C ARG A 37 16.60 -6.96 3.60
N LYS A 38 16.13 -5.71 3.50
CA LYS A 38 15.41 -5.01 4.57
C LYS A 38 13.90 -5.18 4.46
N LEU A 39 13.38 -5.21 3.21
CA LEU A 39 11.94 -5.25 2.99
C LEU A 39 11.34 -6.61 3.37
N CYS A 40 11.98 -7.74 3.02
CA CYS A 40 11.45 -9.06 3.34
C CYS A 40 11.30 -9.29 4.85
N PRO A 41 12.30 -9.00 5.72
CA PRO A 41 12.13 -9.07 7.17
C PRO A 41 11.03 -8.14 7.71
N GLU A 42 10.91 -6.92 7.17
CA GLU A 42 9.84 -6.00 7.57
C GLU A 42 8.45 -6.53 7.21
N LEU A 43 8.29 -7.10 6.03
CA LEU A 43 7.02 -7.70 5.60
C LEU A 43 6.67 -8.95 6.41
N ALA A 44 7.66 -9.75 6.82
CA ALA A 44 7.46 -10.95 7.64
C ALA A 44 6.88 -10.65 9.04
N ARG A 45 6.89 -9.38 9.48
CA ARG A 45 6.27 -8.96 10.75
C ARG A 45 4.75 -8.87 10.71
N GLY A 46 4.17 -8.73 9.51
CA GLY A 46 2.72 -8.54 9.35
C GLY A 46 2.10 -9.39 8.25
N ALA A 47 2.90 -10.13 7.48
CA ALA A 47 2.43 -11.08 6.47
C ALA A 47 3.16 -12.41 6.63
N GLN A 48 2.47 -13.52 6.35
CA GLN A 48 3.05 -14.85 6.40
C GLN A 48 4.05 -15.04 5.25
N LEU A 49 5.34 -15.17 5.56
CA LEU A 49 6.37 -15.60 4.61
C LEU A 49 6.23 -17.12 4.39
N GLU A 50 6.04 -17.53 3.15
CA GLU A 50 5.94 -18.95 2.77
C GLU A 50 7.27 -19.47 2.19
N THR A 51 7.95 -18.65 1.39
CA THR A 51 9.20 -19.05 0.73
C THR A 51 10.18 -17.88 0.68
N LEU A 52 11.43 -18.12 1.03
CA LEU A 52 12.54 -17.19 0.91
C LEU A 52 13.56 -17.72 -0.09
N PHE A 53 13.85 -16.96 -1.13
CA PHE A 53 14.97 -17.20 -2.03
C PHE A 53 16.09 -16.20 -1.70
N TYR A 54 17.31 -16.68 -1.59
CA TYR A 54 18.46 -15.83 -1.28
C TYR A 54 19.73 -16.29 -1.98
N THR A 55 20.61 -15.34 -2.30
CA THR A 55 21.95 -15.64 -2.79
C THR A 55 22.91 -15.82 -1.62
N GLU A 56 24.02 -16.54 -1.83
CA GLU A 56 25.07 -16.72 -0.82
C GLU A 56 25.61 -15.36 -0.32
N SER A 57 25.82 -14.42 -1.25
CA SER A 57 26.29 -13.08 -0.94
C SER A 57 25.29 -12.26 -0.10
N ALA A 58 23.98 -12.49 -0.28
CA ALA A 58 22.96 -11.84 0.53
C ALA A 58 22.90 -12.41 1.94
N MET A 59 22.97 -13.72 2.11
CA MET A 59 22.99 -14.38 3.42
C MET A 59 24.24 -13.98 4.21
N ALA A 60 25.41 -13.90 3.56
CA ALA A 60 26.64 -13.45 4.21
C ALA A 60 26.55 -12.00 4.73
N LYS A 61 25.76 -11.12 4.08
CA LYS A 61 25.53 -9.72 4.48
C LYS A 61 24.44 -9.53 5.52
N CYS A 62 23.50 -10.48 5.61
CA CYS A 62 22.32 -10.41 6.47
C CYS A 62 22.03 -11.82 7.03
N PRO A 63 22.84 -12.33 7.99
CA PRO A 63 22.66 -13.67 8.55
C PRO A 63 21.32 -13.88 9.23
N GLU A 64 20.68 -12.81 9.71
CA GLU A 64 19.36 -12.81 10.33
C GLU A 64 18.23 -13.29 9.38
N LEU A 65 18.48 -13.37 8.09
CA LEU A 65 17.53 -13.95 7.13
C LEU A 65 17.29 -15.44 7.40
N ALA A 66 18.24 -16.14 8.01
CA ALA A 66 18.11 -17.56 8.36
C ALA A 66 17.05 -17.81 9.44
N ASP A 67 16.73 -16.78 10.25
CA ASP A 67 15.73 -16.86 11.33
C ASP A 67 14.30 -16.60 10.84
N LEU A 68 14.12 -16.20 9.58
CA LEU A 68 12.80 -15.95 9.02
C LEU A 68 12.02 -17.27 8.85
N PRO A 69 10.68 -17.23 9.04
CA PRO A 69 9.86 -18.43 8.84
C PRO A 69 9.77 -18.83 7.35
N GLY A 70 9.26 -20.03 7.08
CA GLY A 70 8.99 -20.51 5.72
C GLY A 70 10.06 -21.44 5.16
N GLU A 71 9.90 -21.80 3.88
CA GLU A 71 10.87 -22.63 3.16
C GLU A 71 12.00 -21.75 2.60
N HIS A 72 13.25 -22.15 2.79
CA HIS A 72 14.41 -21.40 2.34
C HIS A 72 15.09 -22.09 1.16
N TYR A 73 15.48 -21.30 0.15
CA TYR A 73 16.16 -21.78 -1.05
C TYR A 73 17.37 -20.93 -1.37
N LEU A 74 18.54 -21.53 -1.41
CA LEU A 74 19.73 -20.90 -1.96
C LEU A 74 19.60 -20.84 -3.49
N VAL A 75 19.76 -19.65 -4.06
CA VAL A 75 19.71 -19.44 -5.52
C VAL A 75 21.01 -18.89 -6.05
N GLU A 76 21.41 -19.29 -7.25
CA GLU A 76 22.54 -18.68 -7.94
C GLU A 76 22.21 -17.30 -8.47
N ASP A 77 23.23 -16.42 -8.63
CA ASP A 77 23.02 -15.02 -9.04
C ASP A 77 22.22 -14.91 -10.35
N HIS A 78 22.51 -15.77 -11.34
CA HIS A 78 21.76 -15.75 -12.59
C HIS A 78 20.28 -16.14 -12.44
N VAL A 79 19.91 -16.89 -11.39
CA VAL A 79 18.50 -17.21 -11.05
C VAL A 79 17.89 -16.02 -10.33
N ALA A 80 18.63 -15.37 -9.43
CA ALA A 80 18.22 -14.15 -8.76
C ALA A 80 17.96 -13.00 -9.75
N ASP A 81 18.76 -12.87 -10.81
CA ASP A 81 18.52 -11.93 -11.92
C ASP A 81 17.14 -12.11 -12.57
N LYS A 82 16.66 -13.36 -12.68
CA LYS A 82 15.32 -13.64 -13.24
C LYS A 82 14.18 -13.26 -12.29
N LEU A 83 14.40 -13.32 -10.98
CA LEU A 83 13.42 -12.93 -9.97
C LEU A 83 13.32 -11.42 -9.81
N ALA A 84 14.38 -10.70 -10.16
CA ALA A 84 14.48 -9.26 -9.98
C ALA A 84 13.49 -8.49 -10.85
N ASP A 85 12.87 -7.46 -10.27
CA ASP A 85 12.03 -6.47 -10.97
C ASP A 85 12.86 -5.29 -11.49
N VAL A 86 14.09 -5.12 -10.99
CA VAL A 86 15.02 -4.04 -11.35
C VAL A 86 16.36 -4.63 -11.76
N GLY A 87 17.13 -3.90 -12.57
CA GLY A 87 18.36 -4.39 -13.18
C GLY A 87 19.48 -4.79 -12.21
N THR A 88 19.41 -4.42 -10.93
CA THR A 88 20.37 -4.83 -9.89
C THR A 88 19.60 -5.30 -8.66
N HIS A 89 19.65 -6.59 -8.38
CA HIS A 89 18.96 -7.20 -7.25
C HIS A 89 19.76 -7.12 -5.95
N GLN A 90 19.04 -7.22 -4.80
CA GLN A 90 19.65 -7.33 -3.49
C GLN A 90 19.91 -8.79 -3.05
N GLY A 91 19.54 -9.76 -3.89
CA GLY A 91 19.73 -11.19 -3.67
C GLY A 91 18.82 -11.81 -2.63
N VAL A 92 17.70 -11.17 -2.29
CA VAL A 92 16.68 -11.69 -1.34
C VAL A 92 15.30 -11.45 -1.91
N PHE A 93 14.51 -12.53 -2.00
CA PHE A 93 13.14 -12.50 -2.53
C PHE A 93 12.24 -13.36 -1.65
N GLY A 94 11.13 -12.80 -1.19
CA GLY A 94 10.15 -13.50 -0.36
C GLY A 94 8.81 -13.66 -1.06
N VAL A 95 8.25 -14.87 -1.02
CA VAL A 95 6.83 -15.11 -1.37
C VAL A 95 6.02 -15.08 -0.10
N PHE A 96 5.07 -14.16 -0.06
CA PHE A 96 4.21 -13.91 1.09
C PHE A 96 2.76 -14.19 0.75
N ARG A 97 1.99 -14.63 1.77
CA ARG A 97 0.53 -14.62 1.70
C ARG A 97 0.01 -13.20 1.84
N THR A 98 -0.93 -12.82 0.99
CA THR A 98 -1.57 -11.50 1.05
C THR A 98 -2.48 -11.41 2.28
N PRO A 99 -2.29 -10.43 3.18
CA PRO A 99 -3.26 -10.14 4.23
C PRO A 99 -4.60 -9.72 3.61
N VAL A 100 -5.69 -10.16 4.21
CA VAL A 100 -7.06 -9.86 3.75
C VAL A 100 -7.79 -9.12 4.85
N HIS A 101 -8.32 -7.93 4.53
CA HIS A 101 -9.10 -7.09 5.42
C HIS A 101 -10.38 -6.63 4.73
N GLY A 102 -11.44 -6.42 5.50
CA GLY A 102 -12.74 -5.99 5.00
C GLY A 102 -13.25 -4.69 5.64
N LEU A 103 -14.27 -4.08 5.03
CA LEU A 103 -14.93 -2.88 5.57
C LEU A 103 -15.65 -3.15 6.91
N ASP A 104 -15.92 -4.40 7.24
CA ASP A 104 -16.46 -4.83 8.54
C ASP A 104 -15.49 -4.55 9.70
N GLU A 105 -14.17 -4.60 9.45
CA GLU A 105 -13.11 -4.30 10.42
C GLU A 105 -12.98 -2.80 10.75
N VAL A 106 -13.62 -1.92 9.96
CA VAL A 106 -13.58 -0.47 10.18
C VAL A 106 -14.28 -0.10 11.49
N LYS A 107 -13.58 0.66 12.33
CA LYS A 107 -14.02 1.06 13.68
C LYS A 107 -14.55 2.49 13.69
N THR A 108 -15.61 2.73 14.46
CA THR A 108 -16.06 4.08 14.81
C THR A 108 -14.94 4.81 15.56
N GLY A 109 -14.75 6.10 15.27
CA GLY A 109 -13.66 6.91 15.84
C GLY A 109 -12.32 6.76 15.16
N GLY A 110 -12.20 5.79 14.24
CA GLY A 110 -10.95 5.52 13.51
C GLY A 110 -10.64 6.57 12.44
N ARG A 111 -9.36 6.57 12.01
CA ARG A 111 -8.83 7.41 10.92
C ARG A 111 -8.51 6.55 9.71
N TYR A 112 -9.05 6.91 8.56
CA TYR A 112 -8.89 6.15 7.33
C TYR A 112 -8.45 7.02 6.17
N LEU A 113 -7.68 6.43 5.28
CA LEU A 113 -7.37 6.99 3.97
C LEU A 113 -8.13 6.19 2.91
N ALA A 114 -8.84 6.85 2.02
CA ALA A 114 -9.47 6.20 0.87
C ALA A 114 -8.85 6.72 -0.44
N LEU A 115 -8.53 5.80 -1.34
CA LEU A 115 -7.89 6.09 -2.63
C LEU A 115 -8.81 5.67 -3.76
N GLU A 116 -9.24 6.62 -4.61
CA GLU A 116 -10.03 6.32 -5.79
C GLU A 116 -9.17 6.41 -7.05
N ARG A 117 -8.94 5.24 -7.69
CA ARG A 117 -8.22 5.12 -8.97
C ARG A 117 -6.84 5.79 -8.98
N VAL A 118 -6.13 5.80 -7.86
CA VAL A 118 -4.74 6.29 -7.80
C VAL A 118 -3.85 5.26 -8.49
N GLN A 119 -3.34 5.60 -9.68
CA GLN A 119 -2.70 4.63 -10.57
C GLN A 119 -1.18 4.56 -10.45
N ASP A 120 -0.52 5.59 -9.91
CA ASP A 120 0.93 5.54 -9.71
C ASP A 120 1.30 4.72 -8.47
N PRO A 121 2.07 3.62 -8.62
CA PRO A 121 2.51 2.78 -7.50
C PRO A 121 3.36 3.53 -6.46
N GLY A 122 4.08 4.58 -6.89
CA GLY A 122 4.86 5.44 -6.00
C GLY A 122 3.97 6.27 -5.09
N ASN A 123 2.89 6.84 -5.64
CA ASN A 123 1.91 7.60 -4.86
C ASN A 123 1.17 6.70 -3.87
N VAL A 124 0.69 5.53 -4.30
CA VAL A 124 0.05 4.55 -3.40
C VAL A 124 1.00 4.15 -2.27
N GLY A 125 2.26 3.80 -2.58
CA GLY A 125 3.24 3.43 -1.57
C GLY A 125 3.58 4.57 -0.61
N THR A 126 3.71 5.81 -1.10
CA THR A 126 3.94 7.00 -0.29
C THR A 126 2.76 7.25 0.66
N LEU A 127 1.53 7.12 0.16
CA LEU A 127 0.31 7.33 0.95
C LEU A 127 0.12 6.26 2.03
N LEU A 128 0.42 4.98 1.72
CA LEU A 128 0.46 3.91 2.72
C LEU A 128 1.44 4.22 3.85
N ARG A 129 2.65 4.65 3.48
CA ARG A 129 3.69 5.02 4.44
C ARG A 129 3.29 6.21 5.30
N SER A 130 2.70 7.25 4.69
CA SER A 130 2.21 8.43 5.41
C SER A 130 1.05 8.08 6.34
N ALA A 131 0.09 7.26 5.91
CA ALA A 131 -1.03 6.81 6.73
C ALA A 131 -0.53 6.04 7.97
N ALA A 132 0.39 5.09 7.78
CA ALA A 132 1.01 4.37 8.90
C ALA A 132 1.79 5.28 9.84
N ALA A 133 2.52 6.29 9.30
CA ALA A 133 3.32 7.21 10.10
C ALA A 133 2.47 8.17 10.93
N PHE A 134 1.26 8.52 10.46
CA PHE A 134 0.38 9.50 11.10
C PHE A 134 -0.77 8.89 11.91
N GLY A 135 -0.68 7.59 12.25
CA GLY A 135 -1.64 6.91 13.13
C GLY A 135 -3.00 6.66 12.49
N PHE A 136 -3.04 6.42 11.18
CA PHE A 136 -4.27 6.01 10.51
C PHE A 136 -4.51 4.51 10.71
N ASP A 137 -5.77 4.13 10.91
CA ASP A 137 -6.19 2.76 11.24
C ASP A 137 -6.34 1.86 10.00
N GLY A 138 -6.32 2.42 8.80
CA GLY A 138 -6.39 1.64 7.57
C GLY A 138 -6.43 2.48 6.30
N VAL A 139 -6.19 1.79 5.17
CA VAL A 139 -6.26 2.36 3.82
C VAL A 139 -7.24 1.56 2.99
N ILE A 140 -8.17 2.26 2.35
CA ILE A 140 -9.25 1.71 1.53
C ILE A 140 -8.97 2.07 0.07
N LEU A 141 -8.94 1.08 -0.80
CA LEU A 141 -8.67 1.27 -2.23
C LEU A 141 -9.87 0.88 -3.07
N SER A 142 -10.23 1.75 -4.01
CA SER A 142 -11.20 1.39 -5.05
C SER A 142 -10.55 0.51 -6.12
N ASP A 143 -11.40 -0.10 -6.95
CA ASP A 143 -10.96 -0.64 -8.23
C ASP A 143 -10.24 0.43 -9.06
N GLY A 144 -9.23 -0.01 -9.83
CA GLY A 144 -8.41 0.88 -10.66
C GLY A 144 -7.22 1.54 -9.95
N CYS A 145 -7.05 1.34 -8.65
CA CYS A 145 -5.79 1.71 -7.97
C CYS A 145 -4.63 0.80 -8.36
N ALA A 146 -3.41 1.33 -8.27
CA ALA A 146 -2.22 0.48 -8.37
C ALA A 146 -2.24 -0.57 -7.25
N SER A 147 -1.88 -1.81 -7.60
CA SER A 147 -1.85 -2.89 -6.62
C SER A 147 -0.84 -2.60 -5.51
N VAL A 148 -1.29 -2.67 -4.26
CA VAL A 148 -0.42 -2.51 -3.08
C VAL A 148 0.68 -3.57 -3.05
N TRP A 149 0.37 -4.77 -3.53
CA TRP A 149 1.25 -5.93 -3.54
C TRP A 149 2.15 -6.02 -4.77
N ALA A 150 2.18 -4.98 -5.61
CA ALA A 150 3.14 -4.88 -6.71
C ALA A 150 4.53 -4.50 -6.17
N PRO A 151 5.62 -5.05 -6.76
CA PRO A 151 6.99 -4.79 -6.27
C PRO A 151 7.33 -3.30 -6.13
N LYS A 152 6.90 -2.46 -7.08
CA LYS A 152 7.14 -1.01 -7.04
C LYS A 152 6.43 -0.34 -5.86
N THR A 153 5.16 -0.72 -5.57
CA THR A 153 4.38 -0.18 -4.44
C THR A 153 4.97 -0.65 -3.11
N LEU A 154 5.32 -1.93 -2.99
CA LEU A 154 5.94 -2.48 -1.78
C LEU A 154 7.23 -1.76 -1.44
N ARG A 155 8.11 -1.52 -2.43
CA ARG A 155 9.33 -0.73 -2.21
C ARG A 155 9.04 0.69 -1.75
N ALA A 156 8.08 1.37 -2.40
CA ALA A 156 7.71 2.74 -2.02
C ALA A 156 7.08 2.83 -0.62
N SER A 157 6.33 1.81 -0.20
CA SER A 157 5.71 1.74 1.13
C SER A 157 6.69 1.46 2.27
N MET A 158 7.91 0.97 1.96
CA MET A 158 8.93 0.61 2.97
C MET A 158 8.38 -0.32 4.07
N GLY A 159 7.52 -1.28 3.70
CA GLY A 159 6.90 -2.23 4.63
C GLY A 159 5.61 -1.74 5.31
N ALA A 160 5.16 -0.50 5.07
CA ALA A 160 3.91 0.01 5.65
C ALA A 160 2.68 -0.80 5.21
N ALA A 161 2.73 -1.43 4.03
CA ALA A 161 1.63 -2.23 3.48
C ALA A 161 1.14 -3.38 4.40
N VAL A 162 1.98 -3.84 5.34
CA VAL A 162 1.61 -4.90 6.31
C VAL A 162 1.49 -4.38 7.75
N ARG A 163 1.66 -3.06 7.96
CA ARG A 163 1.59 -2.43 9.29
C ARG A 163 0.23 -1.83 9.60
N ILE A 164 -0.57 -1.58 8.56
CA ILE A 164 -1.95 -1.09 8.66
C ILE A 164 -2.85 -1.93 7.75
N PRO A 165 -4.11 -2.14 8.12
CA PRO A 165 -5.09 -2.81 7.27
C PRO A 165 -5.21 -2.14 5.90
N VAL A 166 -5.15 -2.95 4.85
CA VAL A 166 -5.39 -2.52 3.46
C VAL A 166 -6.66 -3.22 2.96
N ILE A 167 -7.68 -2.44 2.66
CA ILE A 167 -9.01 -2.91 2.28
C ILE A 167 -9.26 -2.61 0.81
N GLU A 168 -9.45 -3.64 0.00
CA GLU A 168 -9.90 -3.49 -1.40
C GLU A 168 -11.44 -3.47 -1.42
N ALA A 169 -12.02 -2.31 -1.73
CA ALA A 169 -13.44 -2.04 -1.49
C ALA A 169 -14.32 -1.98 -2.76
N GLY A 170 -13.76 -2.26 -3.95
CA GLY A 170 -14.53 -2.14 -5.20
C GLY A 170 -14.89 -0.69 -5.53
N ALA A 171 -16.18 -0.35 -5.60
CA ALA A 171 -16.64 1.01 -5.88
C ALA A 171 -16.48 1.93 -4.66
N MET A 172 -15.83 3.08 -4.85
CA MET A 172 -15.57 4.02 -3.76
C MET A 172 -16.85 4.63 -3.15
N PRO A 173 -17.89 5.02 -3.91
CA PRO A 173 -19.13 5.55 -3.34
C PRO A 173 -19.81 4.59 -2.34
N ASP A 174 -19.77 3.28 -2.62
CA ASP A 174 -20.34 2.26 -1.74
C ASP A 174 -19.56 2.13 -0.44
N ALA A 175 -18.22 2.16 -0.53
CA ALA A 175 -17.34 2.16 0.65
C ALA A 175 -17.59 3.39 1.52
N ILE A 176 -17.67 4.58 0.92
CA ILE A 176 -17.98 5.84 1.63
C ILE A 176 -19.32 5.76 2.35
N THR A 177 -20.34 5.20 1.70
CA THR A 177 -21.66 5.03 2.31
C THR A 177 -21.60 4.14 3.55
N GLN A 178 -20.84 3.04 3.50
CA GLN A 178 -20.64 2.15 4.65
C GLN A 178 -19.86 2.83 5.79
N LEU A 179 -18.80 3.61 5.48
CA LEU A 179 -18.06 4.39 6.46
C LEU A 179 -18.94 5.40 7.19
N ARG A 180 -19.76 6.14 6.43
CA ARG A 180 -20.70 7.11 7.00
C ARG A 180 -21.77 6.47 7.87
N ALA A 181 -22.25 5.29 7.52
CA ALA A 181 -23.17 4.52 8.35
C ALA A 181 -22.55 4.13 9.72
N LYS A 182 -21.22 4.02 9.79
CA LYS A 182 -20.47 3.83 11.05
C LYS A 182 -20.14 5.15 11.77
N GLY A 183 -20.64 6.29 11.29
CA GLY A 183 -20.42 7.62 11.90
C GLY A 183 -19.11 8.30 11.50
N ILE A 184 -18.38 7.76 10.52
CA ILE A 184 -17.11 8.32 10.06
C ILE A 184 -17.38 9.50 9.11
N THR A 185 -16.73 10.64 9.37
CA THR A 185 -16.78 11.80 8.48
C THR A 185 -15.87 11.60 7.29
N CYS A 186 -16.44 11.55 6.09
CA CYS A 186 -15.69 11.36 4.85
C CYS A 186 -15.44 12.70 4.16
N LEU A 187 -14.16 13.05 3.96
CA LEU A 187 -13.71 14.33 3.41
C LEU A 187 -13.09 14.10 2.03
N ALA A 188 -13.76 14.58 0.97
CA ALA A 188 -13.26 14.51 -0.38
C ALA A 188 -12.19 15.60 -0.61
N ALA A 189 -10.98 15.22 -1.00
CA ALA A 189 -9.96 16.15 -1.44
C ALA A 189 -10.30 16.65 -2.86
N ALA A 190 -10.80 17.89 -2.96
CA ALA A 190 -11.22 18.49 -4.22
C ALA A 190 -10.77 19.95 -4.33
N LEU A 191 -10.34 20.38 -5.53
CA LEU A 191 -9.85 21.74 -5.76
C LEU A 191 -10.99 22.76 -5.78
N TYR A 192 -12.13 22.40 -6.33
CA TYR A 192 -13.27 23.30 -6.55
C TYR A 192 -14.42 23.01 -5.60
N LYS A 193 -15.22 24.03 -5.30
CA LYS A 193 -16.40 23.97 -4.41
C LYS A 193 -16.10 23.30 -3.07
N SER A 194 -14.91 23.61 -2.51
CA SER A 194 -14.39 22.97 -1.30
C SER A 194 -13.99 24.05 -0.26
N GLN A 195 -14.11 23.68 1.02
CA GLN A 195 -13.61 24.53 2.10
C GLN A 195 -12.09 24.42 2.23
N PRO A 196 -11.38 25.49 2.61
CA PRO A 196 -9.95 25.41 2.86
C PRO A 196 -9.66 24.51 4.07
N LEU A 197 -8.56 23.78 4.01
CA LEU A 197 -8.13 22.87 5.09
C LEU A 197 -8.05 23.56 6.45
N SER A 198 -7.68 24.85 6.49
CA SER A 198 -7.66 25.67 7.71
C SER A 198 -9.03 25.88 8.37
N ALA A 199 -10.12 25.69 7.63
CA ALA A 199 -11.49 25.75 8.14
C ALA A 199 -12.05 24.36 8.53
N ALA A 200 -11.35 23.27 8.18
CA ALA A 200 -11.73 21.95 8.60
C ALA A 200 -11.44 21.76 10.10
N GLN A 201 -12.30 21.05 10.79
CA GLN A 201 -12.06 20.72 12.20
C GLN A 201 -10.82 19.81 12.32
N ALA A 202 -10.03 20.00 13.38
CA ALA A 202 -8.87 19.15 13.62
C ALA A 202 -9.27 17.74 14.11
N GLY A 203 -10.43 17.60 14.77
CA GLY A 203 -10.94 16.35 15.32
C GLY A 203 -12.38 16.05 14.88
N TYR A 204 -12.64 14.78 14.67
CA TYR A 204 -13.97 14.22 14.36
C TYR A 204 -14.27 13.09 15.33
N PRO A 205 -15.17 13.27 16.34
CA PRO A 205 -15.43 12.27 17.36
C PRO A 205 -15.86 10.89 16.83
N GLY A 206 -16.55 10.88 15.67
CA GLY A 206 -16.95 9.65 14.97
C GLY A 206 -15.87 9.04 14.09
N GLY A 207 -14.70 9.67 14.00
CA GLY A 207 -13.63 9.30 13.08
C GLY A 207 -13.64 10.09 11.78
N VAL A 208 -12.55 9.99 11.01
CA VAL A 208 -12.37 10.69 9.73
C VAL A 208 -11.83 9.76 8.66
N CYS A 209 -12.33 9.91 7.43
CA CYS A 209 -11.78 9.30 6.24
C CYS A 209 -11.41 10.40 5.23
N VAL A 210 -10.14 10.50 4.87
CA VAL A 210 -9.65 11.41 3.82
C VAL A 210 -9.69 10.67 2.50
N VAL A 211 -10.39 11.21 1.50
CA VAL A 211 -10.60 10.56 0.19
C VAL A 211 -9.78 11.29 -0.87
N ILE A 212 -8.87 10.58 -1.51
CA ILE A 212 -7.94 11.11 -2.54
C ILE A 212 -8.27 10.45 -3.89
N GLY A 213 -8.40 11.27 -4.93
CA GLY A 213 -8.66 10.81 -6.28
C GLY A 213 -7.40 10.61 -7.12
N SER A 214 -7.62 10.16 -8.37
CA SER A 214 -6.56 9.94 -9.35
C SER A 214 -5.84 11.24 -9.74
N GLU A 215 -4.60 11.09 -10.23
CA GLU A 215 -3.72 12.20 -10.60
C GLU A 215 -4.27 13.06 -11.75
N GLY A 216 -5.00 12.45 -12.69
CA GLY A 216 -5.49 13.15 -13.89
C GLY A 216 -6.92 13.67 -13.75
N GLN A 217 -7.83 12.91 -13.14
CA GLN A 217 -9.26 13.21 -13.10
C GLN A 217 -9.76 13.61 -11.71
N GLY A 218 -8.95 13.40 -10.66
CA GLY A 218 -9.38 13.61 -9.28
C GLY A 218 -10.39 12.54 -8.85
N LEU A 219 -11.31 12.93 -7.98
CA LEU A 219 -12.43 12.10 -7.53
C LEU A 219 -13.59 12.19 -8.53
N THR A 220 -14.36 11.10 -8.64
CA THR A 220 -15.61 11.11 -9.41
C THR A 220 -16.68 11.94 -8.70
N ASP A 221 -17.65 12.49 -9.48
CA ASP A 221 -18.76 13.27 -8.92
C ASP A 221 -19.59 12.42 -7.95
N GLU A 222 -19.77 11.13 -8.22
CA GLU A 222 -20.47 10.18 -7.36
C GLU A 222 -19.76 10.01 -6.01
N THR A 223 -18.43 9.90 -6.02
CA THR A 223 -17.62 9.80 -4.80
C THR A 223 -17.70 11.09 -4.00
N ILE A 224 -17.59 12.25 -4.66
CA ILE A 224 -17.74 13.57 -4.01
C ILE A 224 -19.13 13.71 -3.37
N ALA A 225 -20.18 13.32 -4.08
CA ALA A 225 -21.55 13.38 -3.57
C ALA A 225 -21.80 12.43 -2.40
N ALA A 226 -21.13 11.27 -2.38
CA ALA A 226 -21.21 10.32 -1.27
C ALA A 226 -20.48 10.81 0.00
N CYS A 227 -19.47 11.69 -0.14
CA CYS A 227 -18.72 12.24 0.99
C CYS A 227 -19.55 13.19 1.85
N THR A 228 -19.12 13.42 3.10
CA THR A 228 -19.75 14.35 4.03
C THR A 228 -19.51 15.80 3.62
N SER A 229 -18.30 16.11 3.20
CA SER A 229 -17.92 17.44 2.71
C SER A 229 -16.65 17.35 1.85
N THR A 230 -16.24 18.48 1.30
CA THR A 230 -15.04 18.62 0.48
C THR A 230 -14.02 19.51 1.17
N VAL A 231 -12.75 19.22 0.99
CA VAL A 231 -11.63 19.97 1.57
C VAL A 231 -10.55 20.20 0.50
N ARG A 232 -9.90 21.38 0.55
CA ARG A 232 -8.75 21.69 -0.29
C ARG A 232 -7.56 22.19 0.52
N ILE A 233 -6.37 21.89 0.05
CA ILE A 233 -5.13 22.51 0.51
C ILE A 233 -5.06 23.89 -0.13
N PRO A 234 -4.98 24.98 0.66
CA PRO A 234 -4.78 26.32 0.10
C PRO A 234 -3.44 26.40 -0.65
N MET A 235 -3.50 26.86 -1.90
CA MET A 235 -2.32 27.02 -2.76
C MET A 235 -2.36 28.38 -3.45
N THR A 236 -1.20 28.83 -3.93
CA THR A 236 -1.12 29.98 -4.84
C THR A 236 -1.54 29.56 -6.25
N ASP A 237 -1.79 30.50 -7.13
CA ASP A 237 -2.12 30.30 -8.54
C ASP A 237 -0.93 29.91 -9.43
N ARG A 238 0.25 29.72 -8.84
CA ARG A 238 1.49 29.36 -9.58
C ARG A 238 1.49 27.89 -10.04
N VAL A 239 0.65 27.07 -9.48
CA VAL A 239 0.49 25.63 -9.83
C VAL A 239 -0.99 25.27 -9.77
N GLU A 240 -1.42 24.39 -10.65
CA GLU A 240 -2.81 23.94 -10.73
C GLU A 240 -3.15 22.90 -9.64
N SER A 241 -2.21 22.03 -9.30
CA SER A 241 -2.39 20.97 -8.32
C SER A 241 -1.07 20.50 -7.74
N LEU A 242 -1.16 19.70 -6.66
CA LEU A 242 -0.04 18.95 -6.08
C LEU A 242 -0.08 17.50 -6.56
N ASN A 243 1.07 16.85 -6.55
CA ASN A 243 1.15 15.40 -6.68
C ASN A 243 0.23 14.73 -5.64
N ALA A 244 -0.48 13.65 -6.03
CA ALA A 244 -1.46 12.99 -5.16
C ALA A 244 -0.85 12.46 -3.85
N GLY A 245 0.36 11.90 -3.90
CA GLY A 245 1.09 11.44 -2.71
C GLY A 245 1.42 12.59 -1.75
N ILE A 246 1.83 13.76 -2.30
CA ILE A 246 2.13 14.97 -1.50
C ILE A 246 0.84 15.55 -0.91
N ALA A 247 -0.19 15.75 -1.73
CA ALA A 247 -1.47 16.31 -1.29
C ALA A 247 -2.07 15.42 -0.17
N GLY A 248 -2.11 14.12 -0.39
CA GLY A 248 -2.59 13.18 0.61
C GLY A 248 -1.77 13.22 1.90
N SER A 249 -0.44 13.27 1.82
CA SER A 249 0.42 13.32 3.01
C SER A 249 0.21 14.59 3.84
N ILE A 250 -0.05 15.76 3.19
CA ILE A 250 -0.41 17.00 3.88
C ILE A 250 -1.75 16.85 4.61
N LEU A 251 -2.75 16.27 3.95
CA LEU A 251 -4.07 16.03 4.55
C LEU A 251 -3.98 15.05 5.72
N LEU A 252 -3.23 13.94 5.54
CA LEU A 252 -3.02 12.97 6.61
C LEU A 252 -2.30 13.59 7.81
N TRP A 253 -1.31 14.44 7.59
CA TRP A 253 -0.66 15.20 8.66
C TRP A 253 -1.63 16.10 9.41
N HIS A 254 -2.54 16.76 8.71
CA HIS A 254 -3.54 17.63 9.35
C HIS A 254 -4.50 16.83 10.25
N PHE A 255 -4.94 15.65 9.79
CA PHE A 255 -5.88 14.79 10.51
C PHE A 255 -5.22 13.66 11.30
N ARG A 256 -3.92 13.76 11.58
CA ARG A 256 -3.17 12.76 12.35
C ARG A 256 -3.74 12.55 13.74
N GLU A 257 -3.31 11.48 14.37
CA GLU A 257 -3.59 11.24 15.78
C GLU A 257 -3.03 12.38 16.65
N GLU A 258 -3.82 12.85 17.62
CA GLU A 258 -3.36 13.87 18.55
C GLU A 258 -2.33 13.26 19.52
N GLY A 259 -1.21 13.96 19.69
CA GLY A 259 -0.14 13.51 20.60
C GLY A 259 1.00 12.74 19.93
N LEU A 260 0.98 12.56 18.60
CA LEU A 260 2.13 12.07 17.85
C LEU A 260 3.24 13.12 17.75
#